data_d47377ffaed0a270c94b6f0790ed4e8a
#
_entry.id   d47377ffaed0a270c94b6f0790ed4e8a
#
_cell.length_a   1.000
_cell.length_b   1.000
_cell.length_c   1.000
_cell.angle_alpha   90.00
_cell.angle_beta   90.00
_cell.angle_gamma   90.00
#
_symmetry.space_group_name_H-M   'P 1'
#
loop_
_entity.id
_entity.type
_entity.pdbx_description
1 polymer ?
#
loop_
_entity_poly.entity_id
_entity_poly.type
_entity_poly.pdbx_seq_one_letter_code
_entity_poly.pdbx_strand_id
1 'polypeptide(L)'
;CHPSIVACHANLAAALRGWSCELVFAGDPSLLAARASALSLKITISEWTGEAAPVPHRAGTMPVLSLPLARQVLPGRPDPANARYVLDLLDAAMDGCMAGHFAAMVTGPVQKSTINEARIAFTGHTEYLAARSHTPWPVMLLVAGDLRVALATTHLPLRKVSAAITPSRLEAVLRIVAGDLQSMFGLRRPRILVLGLNPHA
;
A
#
# COMPACT_ATOMS: atom_id res chain seq x y z
N CYS A 1 6.54 0.52 21.98
CA CYS A 1 7.28 0.15 20.75
C CYS A 1 6.72 0.99 19.62
N HIS A 2 7.59 1.65 18.85
CA HIS A 2 7.17 2.35 17.64
C HIS A 2 6.93 1.31 16.55
N PRO A 3 5.79 1.34 15.85
CA PRO A 3 5.53 0.41 14.76
C PRO A 3 6.40 0.71 13.55
N SER A 4 6.91 -0.33 12.90
CA SER A 4 7.58 -0.19 11.60
C SER A 4 6.56 -0.11 10.50
N ILE A 5 6.78 0.80 9.55
CA ILE A 5 5.95 0.96 8.35
C ILE A 5 6.85 0.74 7.13
N VAL A 6 6.46 -0.18 6.25
CA VAL A 6 7.19 -0.43 5.02
C VAL A 6 6.63 0.37 3.86
N ALA A 7 7.48 1.06 3.13
CA ALA A 7 7.14 1.79 1.92
C ALA A 7 7.59 1.01 0.68
N CYS A 8 6.64 0.53 -0.09
CA CYS A 8 6.90 -0.06 -1.40
C CYS A 8 6.96 1.06 -2.45
N HIS A 9 7.89 0.97 -3.40
CA HIS A 9 8.16 2.04 -4.35
C HIS A 9 8.60 3.33 -3.64
N ALA A 10 9.76 3.26 -3.02
CA ALA A 10 10.30 4.26 -2.12
C ALA A 10 10.02 5.71 -2.55
N ASN A 11 9.33 6.42 -1.70
CA ASN A 11 9.18 7.86 -1.83
C ASN A 11 10.38 8.54 -1.15
N LEU A 12 11.35 8.99 -1.94
CA LEU A 12 12.55 9.70 -1.43
C LEU A 12 12.18 10.91 -0.57
N ALA A 13 11.04 11.55 -0.84
CA ALA A 13 10.57 12.67 -0.03
C ALA A 13 10.21 12.27 1.41
N ALA A 14 9.75 11.04 1.63
CA ALA A 14 9.47 10.53 2.97
C ALA A 14 10.74 10.37 3.80
N ALA A 15 11.86 9.94 3.17
CA ALA A 15 13.16 9.81 3.83
C ALA A 15 13.75 11.14 4.30
N LEU A 16 13.33 12.27 3.73
CA LEU A 16 13.82 13.61 4.09
C LEU A 16 13.12 14.21 5.32
N ARG A 17 12.13 13.52 5.89
CA ARG A 17 11.39 13.97 7.07
C ARG A 17 11.62 13.03 8.25
N GLY A 18 11.51 13.56 9.47
CA GLY A 18 11.43 12.74 10.68
C GLY A 18 10.01 12.23 10.89
N TRP A 19 9.90 11.02 11.40
CA TRP A 19 8.61 10.37 11.71
C TRP A 19 8.68 9.73 13.10
N SER A 20 7.57 9.68 13.81
CA SER A 20 7.47 9.02 15.11
C SER A 20 7.47 7.48 15.04
N CYS A 21 7.39 6.90 13.85
CA CYS A 21 7.51 5.48 13.59
C CYS A 21 8.79 5.18 12.81
N GLU A 22 9.22 3.93 12.78
CA GLU A 22 10.26 3.49 11.86
C GLU A 22 9.70 3.42 10.43
N LEU A 23 10.46 3.93 9.45
CA LEU A 23 10.19 3.70 8.03
C LEU A 23 11.22 2.74 7.47
N VAL A 24 10.74 1.68 6.82
CA VAL A 24 11.53 0.74 6.04
C VAL A 24 11.16 0.89 4.57
N PHE A 25 12.15 0.99 3.70
CA PHE A 25 11.95 1.19 2.27
C PHE A 25 12.25 -0.11 1.54
N ALA A 26 11.24 -0.75 0.95
CA ALA A 26 11.46 -1.92 0.11
C ALA A 26 11.95 -1.50 -1.27
N GLY A 27 13.12 -2.00 -1.71
CA GLY A 27 13.68 -1.62 -3.00
C GLY A 27 15.09 -2.13 -3.25
N ASP A 28 15.59 -1.83 -4.45
CA ASP A 28 17.00 -2.04 -4.79
C ASP A 28 17.83 -0.85 -4.31
N PRO A 29 18.83 -1.06 -3.41
CA PRO A 29 19.65 0.02 -2.85
C PRO A 29 20.37 0.83 -3.92
N SER A 30 20.84 0.19 -5.00
CA SER A 30 21.59 0.87 -6.07
C SER A 30 20.66 1.78 -6.88
N LEU A 31 19.43 1.34 -7.17
CA LEU A 31 18.41 2.17 -7.80
C LEU A 31 18.08 3.39 -6.94
N LEU A 32 17.86 3.19 -5.64
CA LEU A 32 17.53 4.25 -4.70
C LEU A 32 18.67 5.28 -4.57
N ALA A 33 19.92 4.80 -4.49
CA ALA A 33 21.11 5.65 -4.47
C ALA A 33 21.24 6.48 -5.77
N ALA A 34 21.06 5.85 -6.93
CA ALA A 34 21.11 6.53 -8.21
C ALA A 34 20.02 7.62 -8.34
N ARG A 35 18.82 7.35 -7.81
CA ARG A 35 17.72 8.33 -7.81
C ARG A 35 17.98 9.49 -6.85
N ALA A 36 18.46 9.20 -5.63
CA ALA A 36 18.82 10.23 -4.67
C ALA A 36 19.91 11.15 -5.25
N SER A 37 20.94 10.57 -5.87
CA SER A 37 22.01 11.31 -6.54
C SER A 37 21.51 12.18 -7.69
N ALA A 38 20.69 11.63 -8.58
CA ALA A 38 20.10 12.36 -9.71
C ALA A 38 19.24 13.55 -9.29
N LEU A 39 18.64 13.49 -8.11
CA LEU A 39 17.85 14.57 -7.51
C LEU A 39 18.64 15.44 -6.54
N SER A 40 19.94 15.25 -6.43
CA SER A 40 20.83 15.97 -5.49
C SER A 40 20.35 15.88 -4.03
N LEU A 41 19.71 14.76 -3.64
CA LEU A 41 19.23 14.53 -2.29
C LEU A 41 20.30 13.88 -1.42
N LYS A 42 20.53 14.44 -0.24
CA LYS A 42 21.45 13.88 0.75
C LYS A 42 20.72 12.83 1.59
N ILE A 43 20.76 11.58 1.15
CA ILE A 43 20.13 10.43 1.83
C ILE A 43 21.18 9.37 2.08
N THR A 44 21.29 8.91 3.33
CA THR A 44 22.12 7.77 3.73
C THR A 44 21.30 6.50 3.63
N ILE A 45 21.66 5.61 2.73
CA ILE A 45 21.04 4.29 2.55
C ILE A 45 21.77 3.29 3.44
N SER A 46 21.00 2.49 4.18
CA SER A 46 21.49 1.38 5.00
C SER A 46 20.64 0.15 4.77
N GLU A 47 21.20 -1.03 4.95
CA GLU A 47 20.43 -2.27 4.91
C GLU A 47 19.56 -2.40 6.15
N TRP A 48 18.32 -2.85 5.97
CA TRP A 48 17.40 -3.20 7.04
C TRP A 48 17.30 -4.72 7.15
N THR A 49 17.68 -5.28 8.32
CA THR A 49 17.70 -6.73 8.56
C THR A 49 16.52 -7.21 9.41
N GLY A 50 15.80 -6.30 10.07
CA GLY A 50 14.69 -6.65 10.97
C GLY A 50 15.13 -7.14 12.35
N GLU A 51 16.44 -7.18 12.64
CA GLU A 51 16.96 -7.69 13.91
C GLU A 51 16.88 -6.67 15.06
N ALA A 52 16.96 -5.39 14.72
CA ALA A 52 16.93 -4.31 15.71
C ALA A 52 15.49 -3.94 16.10
N ALA A 53 15.34 -3.45 17.34
CA ALA A 53 14.07 -2.88 17.76
C ALA A 53 13.73 -1.63 16.93
N PRO A 54 12.44 -1.43 16.54
CA PRO A 54 12.02 -0.28 15.76
C PRO A 54 12.35 1.04 16.45
N VAL A 55 12.88 2.00 15.69
CA VAL A 55 13.23 3.35 16.17
C VAL A 55 12.55 4.42 15.33
N PRO A 56 12.27 5.62 15.87
CA PRO A 56 11.75 6.74 15.09
C PRO A 56 12.66 7.06 13.90
N HIS A 57 12.05 7.25 12.75
CA HIS A 57 12.78 7.54 11.52
C HIS A 57 13.46 8.91 11.55
N ARG A 58 14.73 8.93 11.22
CA ARG A 58 15.55 10.16 11.14
C ARG A 58 15.54 10.71 9.73
N ALA A 59 15.32 12.01 9.59
CA ALA A 59 15.42 12.70 8.31
C ALA A 59 16.81 12.48 7.66
N GLY A 60 16.82 12.21 6.35
CA GLY A 60 18.04 11.94 5.58
C GLY A 60 18.56 10.51 5.70
N THR A 61 17.84 9.59 6.34
CA THR A 61 18.18 8.16 6.38
C THR A 61 17.18 7.33 5.58
N MET A 62 17.61 6.17 5.08
CA MET A 62 16.77 5.25 4.32
C MET A 62 17.16 3.80 4.61
N PRO A 63 16.61 3.19 5.68
CA PRO A 63 16.75 1.76 5.91
C PRO A 63 16.02 0.98 4.81
N VAL A 64 16.72 0.12 4.08
CA VAL A 64 16.21 -0.57 2.89
C VAL A 64 16.11 -2.07 3.14
N LEU A 65 14.90 -2.61 2.99
CA LEU A 65 14.68 -4.03 2.74
C LEU A 65 15.09 -4.31 1.30
N SER A 66 16.24 -4.92 1.13
CA SER A 66 16.90 -5.09 -0.17
C SER A 66 16.19 -6.13 -1.02
N LEU A 67 15.70 -5.72 -2.20
CA LEU A 67 15.21 -6.60 -3.25
C LEU A 67 15.92 -6.22 -4.56
N PRO A 68 16.54 -7.18 -5.27
CA PRO A 68 17.32 -6.87 -6.46
C PRO A 68 16.43 -6.63 -7.68
N LEU A 69 16.84 -5.69 -8.52
CA LEU A 69 16.29 -5.50 -9.86
C LEU A 69 16.72 -6.64 -10.80
N ALA A 70 15.82 -7.05 -11.69
CA ALA A 70 16.17 -7.98 -12.76
C ALA A 70 16.99 -7.27 -13.87
N ARG A 71 16.73 -5.99 -14.11
CA ARG A 71 17.39 -5.19 -15.14
C ARG A 71 17.51 -3.72 -14.69
N GLN A 72 18.60 -3.07 -15.11
CA GLN A 72 18.82 -1.64 -14.84
C GLN A 72 17.66 -0.79 -15.35
N VAL A 73 17.22 0.16 -14.52
CA VAL A 73 16.09 1.05 -14.79
C VAL A 73 16.56 2.32 -15.47
N LEU A 74 15.93 2.66 -16.59
CA LEU A 74 16.06 3.96 -17.23
C LEU A 74 14.87 4.85 -16.87
N PRO A 75 15.08 6.10 -16.40
CA PRO A 75 14.00 7.03 -16.06
C PRO A 75 13.04 7.25 -17.23
N GLY A 76 11.73 7.19 -16.95
CA GLY A 76 10.71 7.40 -17.97
C GLY A 76 10.50 6.25 -18.95
N ARG A 77 11.24 5.13 -18.79
CA ARG A 77 11.12 3.94 -19.66
C ARG A 77 10.82 2.72 -18.79
N PRO A 78 9.53 2.40 -18.54
CA PRO A 78 9.15 1.16 -17.88
C PRO A 78 9.64 -0.04 -18.68
N ASP A 79 10.16 -1.07 -17.96
CA ASP A 79 10.64 -2.30 -18.59
C ASP A 79 9.88 -3.50 -17.99
N PRO A 80 9.13 -4.28 -18.83
CA PRO A 80 8.43 -5.47 -18.37
C PRO A 80 9.32 -6.51 -17.69
N ALA A 81 10.63 -6.52 -17.96
CA ALA A 81 11.58 -7.40 -17.29
C ALA A 81 11.65 -7.16 -15.76
N ASN A 82 11.31 -5.94 -15.30
CA ASN A 82 11.23 -5.58 -13.88
C ASN A 82 9.82 -5.75 -13.27
N ALA A 83 8.86 -6.31 -14.02
CA ALA A 83 7.50 -6.49 -13.51
C ALA A 83 7.46 -7.40 -12.27
N ARG A 84 8.24 -8.49 -12.27
CA ARG A 84 8.34 -9.39 -11.13
C ARG A 84 8.92 -8.68 -9.90
N TYR A 85 9.96 -7.88 -10.07
CA TYR A 85 10.52 -7.06 -9.00
C TYR A 85 9.47 -6.17 -8.32
N VAL A 86 8.60 -5.51 -9.12
CA VAL A 86 7.53 -4.67 -8.57
C VAL A 86 6.56 -5.49 -7.72
N LEU A 87 6.24 -6.70 -8.12
CA LEU A 87 5.37 -7.60 -7.36
C LEU A 87 6.09 -8.16 -6.11
N ASP A 88 7.38 -8.47 -6.20
CA ASP A 88 8.18 -8.92 -5.07
C ASP A 88 8.25 -7.87 -3.95
N LEU A 89 8.26 -6.56 -4.30
CA LEU A 89 8.14 -5.48 -3.32
C LEU A 89 6.80 -5.53 -2.57
N LEU A 90 5.71 -5.73 -3.28
CA LEU A 90 4.37 -5.85 -2.68
C LEU A 90 4.27 -7.12 -1.83
N ASP A 91 4.81 -8.22 -2.34
CA ASP A 91 4.83 -9.51 -1.66
C ASP A 91 5.58 -9.43 -0.33
N ALA A 92 6.81 -8.92 -0.35
CA ALA A 92 7.64 -8.79 0.85
C ALA A 92 7.00 -7.87 1.91
N ALA A 93 6.42 -6.75 1.47
CA ALA A 93 5.73 -5.84 2.37
C ALA A 93 4.46 -6.45 2.97
N MET A 94 3.66 -7.13 2.16
CA MET A 94 2.44 -7.79 2.63
C MET A 94 2.74 -8.93 3.59
N ASP A 95 3.72 -9.78 3.26
CA ASP A 95 4.15 -10.88 4.12
C ASP A 95 4.68 -10.37 5.47
N GLY A 96 5.45 -9.28 5.44
CA GLY A 96 5.93 -8.64 6.66
C GLY A 96 4.80 -8.06 7.51
N CYS A 97 3.74 -7.50 6.90
CA CYS A 97 2.55 -7.06 7.62
C CYS A 97 1.79 -8.25 8.22
N MET A 98 1.59 -9.32 7.46
CA MET A 98 0.91 -10.53 7.94
C MET A 98 1.67 -11.24 9.05
N ALA A 99 3.00 -11.20 9.02
CA ALA A 99 3.87 -11.75 10.07
C ALA A 99 4.02 -10.82 11.30
N GLY A 100 3.47 -9.59 11.25
CA GLY A 100 3.58 -8.61 12.33
C GLY A 100 4.95 -7.90 12.41
N HIS A 101 5.81 -8.05 11.42
CA HIS A 101 7.07 -7.31 11.31
C HIS A 101 6.81 -5.83 10.97
N PHE A 102 5.80 -5.55 10.17
CA PHE A 102 5.36 -4.21 9.82
C PHE A 102 3.95 -3.94 10.34
N ALA A 103 3.72 -2.74 10.85
CA ALA A 103 2.40 -2.30 11.31
C ALA A 103 1.50 -1.86 10.14
N ALA A 104 2.11 -1.41 9.05
CA ALA A 104 1.40 -0.96 7.85
C ALA A 104 2.33 -0.97 6.63
N MET A 105 1.71 -1.00 5.45
CA MET A 105 2.36 -0.87 4.16
C MET A 105 1.86 0.39 3.45
N VAL A 106 2.78 1.16 2.86
CA VAL A 106 2.47 2.30 2.00
C VAL A 106 2.98 2.02 0.60
N THR A 107 2.10 2.12 -0.40
CA THR A 107 2.45 1.83 -1.80
C THR A 107 2.44 3.09 -2.65
N GLY A 108 3.38 3.17 -3.60
CA GLY A 108 3.36 4.13 -4.69
C GLY A 108 2.50 3.64 -5.88
N PRO A 109 2.32 4.47 -6.91
CA PRO A 109 1.59 4.06 -8.10
C PRO A 109 2.35 2.98 -8.89
N VAL A 110 1.59 2.06 -9.49
CA VAL A 110 2.10 0.98 -10.35
C VAL A 110 1.52 1.09 -11.75
N GLN A 111 2.35 0.96 -12.76
CA GLN A 111 1.90 0.92 -14.16
C GLN A 111 1.43 -0.48 -14.53
N LYS A 112 0.12 -0.68 -14.53
CA LYS A 112 -0.53 -1.98 -14.79
C LYS A 112 -0.16 -2.55 -16.16
N SER A 113 -0.09 -1.71 -17.21
CA SER A 113 0.24 -2.15 -18.56
C SER A 113 1.58 -2.86 -18.61
N THR A 114 2.62 -2.32 -17.97
CA THR A 114 3.96 -2.89 -17.96
C THR A 114 4.00 -4.28 -17.30
N ILE A 115 3.22 -4.47 -16.21
CA ILE A 115 3.11 -5.79 -15.57
C ILE A 115 2.38 -6.78 -16.47
N ASN A 116 1.29 -6.35 -17.11
CA ASN A 116 0.51 -7.19 -18.02
C ASN A 116 1.30 -7.53 -19.31
N GLU A 117 2.16 -6.64 -19.79
CA GLU A 117 3.09 -6.89 -20.91
C GLU A 117 4.08 -8.02 -20.56
N ALA A 118 4.47 -8.15 -19.29
CA ALA A 118 5.25 -9.29 -18.80
C ALA A 118 4.44 -10.59 -18.67
N ARG A 119 3.20 -10.63 -19.18
CA ARG A 119 2.25 -11.75 -19.10
C ARG A 119 1.87 -12.13 -17.65
N ILE A 120 1.94 -11.20 -16.72
CA ILE A 120 1.49 -11.36 -15.34
C ILE A 120 0.15 -10.61 -15.22
N ALA A 121 -0.91 -11.33 -14.88
CA ALA A 121 -2.23 -10.73 -14.69
C ALA A 121 -2.23 -9.83 -13.45
N PHE A 122 -2.41 -8.53 -13.66
CA PHE A 122 -2.45 -7.54 -12.58
C PHE A 122 -3.55 -6.52 -12.83
N THR A 123 -4.55 -6.50 -11.96
CA THR A 123 -5.71 -5.60 -12.06
C THR A 123 -5.55 -4.35 -11.18
N GLY A 124 -4.79 -4.46 -10.09
CA GLY A 124 -4.49 -3.37 -9.17
C GLY A 124 -4.01 -3.87 -7.82
N HIS A 125 -3.57 -2.93 -6.97
CA HIS A 125 -3.11 -3.24 -5.62
C HIS A 125 -4.20 -3.94 -4.80
N THR A 126 -5.42 -3.44 -4.83
CA THR A 126 -6.53 -3.95 -4.01
C THR A 126 -6.78 -5.44 -4.26
N GLU A 127 -6.93 -5.82 -5.52
CA GLU A 127 -7.18 -7.21 -5.91
C GLU A 127 -5.99 -8.11 -5.66
N TYR A 128 -4.78 -7.60 -5.96
CA TYR A 128 -3.55 -8.34 -5.73
C TYR A 128 -3.30 -8.64 -4.25
N LEU A 129 -3.42 -7.63 -3.39
CA LEU A 129 -3.22 -7.76 -1.96
C LEU A 129 -4.33 -8.57 -1.29
N ALA A 130 -5.59 -8.44 -1.75
CA ALA A 130 -6.70 -9.24 -1.27
C ALA A 130 -6.50 -10.73 -1.56
N ALA A 131 -6.04 -11.07 -2.78
CA ALA A 131 -5.73 -12.45 -3.14
C ALA A 131 -4.60 -13.01 -2.27
N ARG A 132 -3.51 -12.23 -2.07
CA ARG A 132 -2.37 -12.68 -1.26
C ARG A 132 -2.70 -12.84 0.22
N SER A 133 -3.54 -11.96 0.79
CA SER A 133 -3.99 -12.03 2.18
C SER A 133 -5.17 -12.98 2.40
N HIS A 134 -5.62 -13.67 1.35
CA HIS A 134 -6.83 -14.51 1.41
C HIS A 134 -8.06 -13.76 1.91
N THR A 135 -8.14 -12.43 1.62
CA THR A 135 -9.25 -11.57 2.03
C THR A 135 -10.35 -11.60 0.96
N PRO A 136 -11.53 -12.17 1.23
CA PRO A 136 -12.58 -12.32 0.21
C PRO A 136 -13.24 -10.98 -0.17
N TRP A 137 -13.26 -10.01 0.74
CA TRP A 137 -13.98 -8.75 0.61
C TRP A 137 -13.13 -7.55 1.03
N PRO A 138 -12.25 -7.03 0.18
CA PRO A 138 -11.55 -5.78 0.48
C PRO A 138 -12.53 -4.60 0.39
N VAL A 139 -12.46 -3.69 1.36
CA VAL A 139 -13.26 -2.45 1.37
C VAL A 139 -12.33 -1.26 1.23
N MET A 140 -12.58 -0.44 0.22
CA MET A 140 -11.83 0.81 0.04
C MET A 140 -12.39 1.88 0.98
N LEU A 141 -11.52 2.45 1.82
CA LEU A 141 -11.82 3.56 2.70
C LEU A 141 -10.98 4.78 2.30
N LEU A 142 -11.65 5.88 1.98
CA LEU A 142 -11.01 7.17 1.73
C LEU A 142 -11.04 7.99 3.02
N VAL A 143 -9.90 8.56 3.39
CA VAL A 143 -9.76 9.35 4.63
C VAL A 143 -9.19 10.73 4.31
N ALA A 144 -9.88 11.77 4.78
CA ALA A 144 -9.43 13.16 4.67
C ALA A 144 -9.78 13.90 5.96
N GLY A 145 -8.80 14.13 6.82
CA GLY A 145 -9.05 14.65 8.18
C GLY A 145 -9.99 13.73 8.95
N ASP A 146 -11.13 14.26 9.40
CA ASP A 146 -12.14 13.49 10.12
C ASP A 146 -13.17 12.80 9.22
N LEU A 147 -13.18 13.13 7.93
CA LEU A 147 -14.07 12.49 6.96
C LEU A 147 -13.54 11.11 6.58
N ARG A 148 -14.40 10.10 6.67
CA ARG A 148 -14.13 8.72 6.24
C ARG A 148 -15.24 8.25 5.34
N VAL A 149 -14.90 7.81 4.13
CA VAL A 149 -15.87 7.35 3.13
C VAL A 149 -15.50 5.94 2.70
N ALA A 150 -16.34 4.97 3.04
CA ALA A 150 -16.22 3.60 2.58
C ALA A 150 -17.03 3.39 1.30
N LEU A 151 -16.48 2.64 0.35
CA LEU A 151 -17.12 2.36 -0.93
C LEU A 151 -17.76 0.97 -0.91
N ALA A 152 -19.07 0.91 -1.16
CA ALA A 152 -19.81 -0.35 -1.28
C ALA A 152 -19.43 -1.13 -2.54
N THR A 153 -18.96 -0.44 -3.59
CA THR A 153 -18.48 -1.03 -4.85
C THR A 153 -17.28 -0.24 -5.37
N THR A 154 -16.35 -0.93 -6.05
CA THR A 154 -15.17 -0.33 -6.69
C THR A 154 -15.00 -0.91 -8.10
N HIS A 155 -14.50 -0.10 -9.02
CA HIS A 155 -14.06 -0.52 -10.37
C HIS A 155 -15.13 -1.26 -11.21
N LEU A 156 -16.41 -0.98 -10.99
CA LEU A 156 -17.51 -1.52 -11.78
C LEU A 156 -18.00 -0.52 -12.84
N PRO A 157 -18.38 -0.98 -14.03
CA PRO A 157 -19.14 -0.16 -14.95
C PRO A 157 -20.44 0.33 -14.28
N LEU A 158 -20.82 1.59 -14.48
CA LEU A 158 -21.97 2.21 -13.80
C LEU A 158 -23.25 1.36 -13.91
N ARG A 159 -23.53 0.78 -15.09
CA ARG A 159 -24.69 -0.10 -15.34
C ARG A 159 -24.74 -1.36 -14.45
N LYS A 160 -23.59 -1.77 -13.85
CA LYS A 160 -23.52 -2.95 -12.98
C LYS A 160 -23.57 -2.62 -11.49
N VAL A 161 -23.51 -1.33 -11.13
CA VAL A 161 -23.45 -0.92 -9.71
C VAL A 161 -24.71 -1.33 -8.95
N SER A 162 -25.90 -1.03 -9.49
CA SER A 162 -27.16 -1.36 -8.81
C SER A 162 -27.32 -2.87 -8.55
N ALA A 163 -26.98 -3.70 -9.53
CA ALA A 163 -27.03 -5.15 -9.38
C ALA A 163 -25.98 -5.72 -8.41
N ALA A 164 -24.88 -5.00 -8.20
CA ALA A 164 -23.82 -5.40 -7.28
C ALA A 164 -24.14 -5.02 -5.81
N ILE A 165 -25.04 -4.09 -5.57
CA ILE A 165 -25.48 -3.69 -4.22
C ILE A 165 -26.60 -4.63 -3.77
N THR A 166 -26.23 -5.72 -3.11
CA THR A 166 -27.16 -6.67 -2.51
C THR A 166 -27.16 -6.49 -0.98
N PRO A 167 -28.24 -6.90 -0.28
CA PRO A 167 -28.29 -6.86 1.20
C PRO A 167 -27.08 -7.57 1.84
N SER A 168 -26.73 -8.75 1.36
CA SER A 168 -25.60 -9.52 1.89
C SER A 168 -24.25 -8.83 1.68
N ARG A 169 -24.03 -8.23 0.51
CA ARG A 169 -22.82 -7.44 0.24
C ARG A 169 -22.75 -6.20 1.12
N LEU A 170 -23.85 -5.47 1.23
CA LEU A 170 -23.88 -4.26 2.05
C LEU A 170 -23.64 -4.59 3.52
N GLU A 171 -24.26 -5.65 4.03
CA GLU A 171 -24.02 -6.12 5.39
C GLU A 171 -22.56 -6.50 5.62
N ALA A 172 -21.93 -7.23 4.71
CA ALA A 172 -20.51 -7.60 4.80
C ALA A 172 -19.62 -6.35 4.85
N VAL A 173 -19.83 -5.38 3.95
CA VAL A 173 -19.10 -4.10 3.94
C VAL A 173 -19.27 -3.35 5.25
N LEU A 174 -20.50 -3.22 5.75
CA LEU A 174 -20.78 -2.50 6.99
C LEU A 174 -20.10 -3.18 8.21
N ARG A 175 -20.10 -4.51 8.28
CA ARG A 175 -19.42 -5.26 9.35
C ARG A 175 -17.91 -5.04 9.32
N ILE A 176 -17.29 -5.09 8.13
CA ILE A 176 -15.86 -4.83 7.95
C ILE A 176 -15.55 -3.39 8.39
N VAL A 177 -16.27 -2.41 7.86
CA VAL A 177 -16.06 -0.99 8.20
C VAL A 177 -16.23 -0.74 9.70
N ALA A 178 -17.27 -1.27 10.32
CA ALA A 178 -17.50 -1.11 11.76
C ALA A 178 -16.37 -1.72 12.59
N GLY A 179 -15.93 -2.94 12.24
CA GLY A 179 -14.82 -3.62 12.91
C GLY A 179 -13.50 -2.86 12.80
N ASP A 180 -13.16 -2.40 11.59
CA ASP A 180 -11.91 -1.67 11.35
C ASP A 180 -11.92 -0.27 11.97
N LEU A 181 -13.05 0.42 11.98
CA LEU A 181 -13.18 1.69 12.70
C LEU A 181 -12.96 1.52 14.21
N GLN A 182 -13.35 0.37 14.76
CA GLN A 182 -13.08 0.05 16.18
C GLN A 182 -11.63 -0.31 16.42
N SER A 183 -11.08 -1.25 15.65
CA SER A 183 -9.76 -1.84 15.89
C SER A 183 -8.61 -0.93 15.45
N MET A 184 -8.72 -0.29 14.28
CA MET A 184 -7.65 0.51 13.70
C MET A 184 -7.76 2.00 14.02
N PHE A 185 -9.00 2.53 14.15
CA PHE A 185 -9.23 3.95 14.44
C PHE A 185 -9.62 4.23 15.90
N GLY A 186 -9.75 3.20 16.73
CA GLY A 186 -10.07 3.34 18.16
C GLY A 186 -11.49 3.88 18.45
N LEU A 187 -12.39 3.86 17.48
CA LEU A 187 -13.75 4.38 17.63
C LEU A 187 -14.65 3.33 18.31
N ARG A 188 -14.83 3.39 19.61
CA ARG A 188 -15.62 2.40 20.38
C ARG A 188 -17.05 2.19 19.87
N ARG A 189 -17.70 3.24 19.36
CA ARG A 189 -19.08 3.23 18.81
C ARG A 189 -19.11 4.02 17.51
N PRO A 190 -18.62 3.46 16.39
CA PRO A 190 -18.63 4.17 15.11
C PRO A 190 -20.08 4.40 14.66
N ARG A 191 -20.38 5.63 14.25
CA ARG A 191 -21.65 5.98 13.61
C ARG A 191 -21.43 5.94 12.11
N ILE A 192 -22.13 5.07 11.41
CA ILE A 192 -22.02 4.89 9.97
C ILE A 192 -23.30 5.41 9.32
N LEU A 193 -23.18 6.41 8.46
CA LEU A 193 -24.26 6.90 7.62
C LEU A 193 -24.21 6.16 6.29
N VAL A 194 -25.29 5.51 5.92
CA VAL A 194 -25.43 4.85 4.62
C VAL A 194 -26.20 5.77 3.69
N LEU A 195 -25.58 6.13 2.56
CA LEU A 195 -26.20 6.98 1.56
C LEU A 195 -27.08 6.14 0.62
N GLY A 196 -28.20 6.68 0.21
CA GLY A 196 -29.06 6.05 -0.80
C GLY A 196 -28.38 5.99 -2.17
N LEU A 197 -28.65 4.92 -2.93
CA LEU A 197 -28.18 4.81 -4.31
C LEU A 197 -28.91 5.80 -5.24
N ASN A 198 -30.17 6.07 -4.95
CA ASN A 198 -31.05 6.97 -5.69
C ASN A 198 -31.64 8.05 -4.76
N PRO A 199 -32.10 9.21 -5.30
CA PRO A 199 -32.64 10.30 -4.50
C PRO A 199 -33.84 9.93 -3.62
N HIS A 200 -34.55 8.87 -3.96
CA HIS A 200 -35.77 8.42 -3.27
C HIS A 200 -35.65 6.94 -2.85
N ALA A 201 -34.43 6.49 -2.53
CA ALA A 201 -34.20 5.13 -2.04
C ALA A 201 -34.49 5.01 -0.55
#